data_1b9dbf04edea990d3820dd2b7560dbae
#
_entry.id   1b9dbf04edea990d3820dd2b7560dbae
#
_cell.length_a   1.000
_cell.length_b   1.000
_cell.length_c   1.000
_cell.angle_alpha   90.00
_cell.angle_beta   90.00
_cell.angle_gamma   90.00
#
_symmetry.space_group_name_H-M   'P 1'
#
loop_
_entity.id
_entity.type
_entity.pdbx_description
1 polymer ?
#
loop_
_entity_poly.entity_id
_entity_poly.type
_entity_poly.pdbx_seq_one_letter_code
_entity_poly.pdbx_strand_id
1 'polypeptide(L)'
;MNEIRIHGRGGQGAVVASEILAKAVFHEGKYVQSFPAFGVERRGAPVMAFTRIDERPIRIRTQIYEPNHIMVLDPTLLEVVDVTAGLKEGGWIVINSVDPPEAFDFPDKYRVATVDANTIAMKYRLGPRNAPIVNTAILGAFSRITGIVQLGSVVEAVRASVPIKPDDNVAAVKEAYELVAS
;
A
#
# COMPACT_ATOMS: atom_id res chain seq x y z
N MET A 1 -10.13 10.53 11.20
CA MET A 1 -9.05 10.61 10.19
C MET A 1 -8.26 9.31 10.21
N ASN A 2 -8.08 8.66 9.06
CA ASN A 2 -7.21 7.50 8.89
C ASN A 2 -5.93 7.93 8.19
N GLU A 3 -4.79 7.54 8.74
CA GLU A 3 -3.46 7.88 8.24
C GLU A 3 -2.73 6.61 7.85
N ILE A 4 -2.28 6.54 6.60
CA ILE A 4 -1.63 5.36 6.01
C ILE A 4 -0.21 5.74 5.59
N ARG A 5 0.76 4.88 5.90
CA ARG A 5 2.14 5.00 5.48
C ARG A 5 2.52 3.82 4.60
N ILE A 6 3.06 4.11 3.43
CA ILE A 6 3.47 3.10 2.45
C ILE A 6 4.99 3.11 2.39
N HIS A 7 5.60 1.99 2.73
CA HIS A 7 7.03 1.77 2.64
C HIS A 7 7.39 1.03 1.36
N GLY A 8 8.38 1.51 0.64
CA GLY A 8 8.90 0.89 -0.57
C GLY A 8 10.36 1.27 -0.79
N ARG A 9 10.91 0.83 -1.91
CA ARG A 9 12.19 1.31 -2.42
C ARG A 9 11.97 2.24 -3.61
N GLY A 10 12.86 3.18 -3.83
CA GLY A 10 12.82 4.07 -4.99
C GLY A 10 12.67 3.28 -6.29
N GLY A 11 11.62 3.58 -7.06
CA GLY A 11 11.24 2.86 -8.28
C GLY A 11 10.16 1.78 -8.11
N GLN A 12 9.73 1.43 -6.90
CA GLN A 12 8.65 0.45 -6.67
C GLN A 12 7.23 1.06 -6.71
N GLY A 13 7.11 2.38 -6.83
CA GLY A 13 5.83 3.05 -7.01
C GLY A 13 5.02 3.24 -5.72
N ALA A 14 5.66 3.44 -4.56
CA ALA A 14 4.97 3.75 -3.31
C ALA A 14 4.12 5.03 -3.41
N VAL A 15 4.63 6.06 -4.08
CA VAL A 15 3.90 7.32 -4.33
C VAL A 15 2.70 7.07 -5.22
N VAL A 16 2.86 6.29 -6.29
CA VAL A 16 1.75 5.92 -7.20
C VAL A 16 0.67 5.15 -6.44
N ALA A 17 1.06 4.21 -5.56
CA ALA A 17 0.10 3.50 -4.71
C ALA A 17 -0.70 4.46 -3.83
N SER A 18 -0.02 5.43 -3.19
CA SER A 18 -0.68 6.42 -2.33
C SER A 18 -1.65 7.32 -3.10
N GLU A 19 -1.29 7.71 -4.33
CA GLU A 19 -2.15 8.52 -5.21
C GLU A 19 -3.38 7.73 -5.70
N ILE A 20 -3.21 6.45 -6.07
CA ILE A 20 -4.32 5.59 -6.49
C ILE A 20 -5.28 5.36 -5.32
N LEU A 21 -4.76 5.08 -4.12
CA LEU A 21 -5.56 4.94 -2.91
C LEU A 21 -6.36 6.22 -2.64
N ALA A 22 -5.73 7.38 -2.73
CA ALA A 22 -6.40 8.66 -2.54
C ALA A 22 -7.53 8.87 -3.56
N LYS A 23 -7.30 8.58 -4.84
CA LYS A 23 -8.33 8.67 -5.87
C LYS A 23 -9.50 7.73 -5.60
N ALA A 24 -9.22 6.48 -5.22
CA ALA A 24 -10.25 5.50 -4.89
C ALA A 24 -11.16 6.01 -3.77
N VAL A 25 -10.57 6.49 -2.69
CA VAL A 25 -11.30 7.03 -1.52
C VAL A 25 -12.04 8.33 -1.86
N PHE A 26 -11.46 9.18 -2.72
CA PHE A 26 -12.12 10.40 -3.20
C PHE A 26 -13.40 10.08 -3.97
N HIS A 27 -13.42 9.03 -4.78
CA HIS A 27 -14.63 8.57 -5.47
C HIS A 27 -15.73 8.11 -4.49
N GLU A 28 -15.38 7.76 -3.26
CA GLU A 28 -16.34 7.45 -2.17
C GLU A 28 -16.84 8.71 -1.43
N GLY A 29 -16.47 9.89 -1.92
CA GLY A 29 -16.92 11.17 -1.34
C GLY A 29 -16.16 11.64 -0.11
N LYS A 30 -15.03 11.00 0.24
CA LYS A 30 -14.20 11.39 1.37
C LYS A 30 -13.12 12.41 0.99
N TYR A 31 -12.63 13.14 1.98
CA TYR A 31 -11.48 14.03 1.81
C TYR A 31 -10.18 13.25 1.92
N VAL A 32 -9.24 13.54 1.05
CA VAL A 32 -7.97 12.83 0.96
C VAL A 32 -6.78 13.76 0.76
N GLN A 33 -5.63 13.34 1.26
CA GLN A 33 -4.32 13.90 0.92
C GLN A 33 -3.38 12.74 0.62
N SER A 34 -2.62 12.85 -0.48
CA SER A 34 -1.53 11.95 -0.81
C SER A 34 -0.28 12.78 -1.08
N PHE A 35 0.84 12.35 -0.50
CA PHE A 35 2.12 13.03 -0.67
C PHE A 35 3.29 12.10 -0.38
N PRO A 36 4.46 12.30 -1.04
CA PRO A 36 5.67 11.58 -0.73
C PRO A 36 6.31 12.07 0.58
N ALA A 37 7.14 11.25 1.21
CA ALA A 37 8.11 11.75 2.16
C ALA A 37 9.14 12.59 1.42
N PHE A 38 9.34 13.82 1.87
CA PHE A 38 10.34 14.71 1.28
C PHE A 38 11.75 14.27 1.67
N GLY A 39 12.62 14.05 0.70
CA GLY A 39 14.00 13.63 0.91
C GLY A 39 14.72 13.40 -0.43
N VAL A 40 15.98 12.98 -0.36
CA VAL A 40 16.75 12.63 -1.55
C VAL A 40 16.35 11.22 -2.00
N GLU A 41 15.44 11.14 -2.93
CA GLU A 41 15.05 9.86 -3.53
C GLU A 41 16.17 9.32 -4.41
N ARG A 42 16.60 8.10 -4.11
CA ARG A 42 17.54 7.35 -4.96
C ARG A 42 16.91 6.00 -5.28
N ARG A 43 17.15 5.51 -6.49
CA ARG A 43 16.69 4.18 -6.90
C ARG A 43 17.20 3.12 -5.92
N GLY A 44 16.28 2.28 -5.41
CA GLY A 44 16.57 1.22 -4.44
C GLY A 44 16.68 1.66 -2.98
N ALA A 45 16.82 2.97 -2.69
CA ALA A 45 16.81 3.47 -1.32
C ALA A 45 15.41 3.37 -0.70
N PRO A 46 15.29 3.21 0.64
CA PRO A 46 14.01 3.27 1.33
C PRO A 46 13.29 4.58 1.06
N VAL A 47 12.01 4.50 0.68
CA VAL A 47 11.13 5.65 0.45
C VAL A 47 9.80 5.43 1.16
N MET A 48 9.13 6.53 1.51
CA MET A 48 7.80 6.50 2.09
C MET A 48 6.84 7.39 1.29
N ALA A 49 5.58 6.97 1.24
CA ALA A 49 4.47 7.78 0.79
C ALA A 49 3.35 7.73 1.81
N PHE A 50 2.53 8.75 1.79
CA PHE A 50 1.50 8.95 2.81
C PHE A 50 0.15 9.20 2.18
N THR A 51 -0.90 8.66 2.81
CA THR A 51 -2.30 8.97 2.49
C THR A 51 -3.05 9.30 3.77
N ARG A 52 -3.74 10.45 3.79
CA ARG A 52 -4.73 10.82 4.81
C ARG A 52 -6.12 10.73 4.24
N ILE A 53 -7.05 10.22 5.05
CA ILE A 53 -8.46 10.03 4.70
C ILE A 53 -9.32 10.55 5.84
N ASP A 54 -10.28 11.42 5.54
CA ASP A 54 -11.22 11.93 6.54
C ASP A 54 -12.60 12.20 5.91
N GLU A 55 -13.63 12.25 6.75
CA GLU A 55 -14.98 12.70 6.39
C GLU A 55 -15.08 14.24 6.31
N ARG A 56 -14.04 14.96 6.73
CA ARG A 56 -13.96 16.43 6.78
C ARG A 56 -12.72 16.93 6.02
N PRO A 57 -12.72 18.20 5.56
CA PRO A 57 -11.57 18.79 4.89
C PRO A 57 -10.29 18.70 5.72
N ILE A 58 -9.23 18.12 5.14
CA ILE A 58 -7.94 17.92 5.79
C ILE A 58 -7.10 19.19 5.62
N ARG A 59 -6.69 19.79 6.75
CA ARG A 59 -5.89 21.03 6.76
C ARG A 59 -4.45 20.83 7.24
N ILE A 60 -4.13 19.64 7.75
CA ILE A 60 -2.80 19.25 8.25
C ILE A 60 -1.84 19.12 7.06
N ARG A 61 -0.60 19.65 7.22
CA ARG A 61 0.44 19.61 6.17
C ARG A 61 1.75 18.95 6.63
N THR A 62 1.78 18.38 7.83
CA THR A 62 2.95 17.65 8.36
C THR A 62 3.03 16.25 7.78
N GLN A 63 4.17 15.59 7.93
CA GLN A 63 4.28 14.15 7.68
C GLN A 63 3.39 13.35 8.63
N ILE A 64 3.14 12.09 8.29
CA ILE A 64 2.42 11.14 9.15
C ILE A 64 3.43 10.45 10.06
N TYR A 65 3.42 10.80 11.33
CA TYR A 65 4.28 10.21 12.35
C TYR A 65 3.62 9.04 13.07
N GLU A 66 2.29 9.06 13.20
CA GLU A 66 1.49 8.05 13.90
C GLU A 66 0.43 7.44 12.98
N PRO A 67 0.84 6.58 12.02
CA PRO A 67 -0.10 5.98 11.08
C PRO A 67 -1.08 5.02 11.77
N ASN A 68 -2.29 4.91 11.20
CA ASN A 68 -3.25 3.89 11.60
C ASN A 68 -2.92 2.53 10.96
N HIS A 69 -2.39 2.54 9.74
CA HIS A 69 -2.02 1.34 9.00
C HIS A 69 -0.75 1.59 8.18
N ILE A 70 -0.02 0.53 7.90
CA ILE A 70 1.15 0.57 7.02
C ILE A 70 1.05 -0.48 5.91
N MET A 71 1.63 -0.17 4.76
CA MET A 71 1.89 -1.13 3.69
C MET A 71 3.39 -1.21 3.43
N VAL A 72 3.89 -2.41 3.21
CA VAL A 72 5.31 -2.68 2.93
C VAL A 72 5.41 -3.37 1.58
N LEU A 73 5.89 -2.65 0.56
CA LEU A 73 6.03 -3.15 -0.80
C LEU A 73 7.21 -4.12 -0.97
N ASP A 74 8.21 -4.01 -0.09
CA ASP A 74 9.43 -4.80 -0.12
C ASP A 74 9.77 -5.29 1.29
N PRO A 75 9.65 -6.60 1.57
CA PRO A 75 9.86 -7.15 2.91
C PRO A 75 11.30 -6.97 3.41
N THR A 76 12.28 -6.80 2.51
CA THR A 76 13.67 -6.55 2.93
C THR A 76 13.84 -5.19 3.65
N LEU A 77 12.84 -4.30 3.59
CA LEU A 77 12.84 -3.07 4.36
C LEU A 77 12.73 -3.32 5.87
N LEU A 78 12.14 -4.45 6.29
CA LEU A 78 11.99 -4.80 7.70
C LEU A 78 13.35 -4.99 8.41
N GLU A 79 14.41 -5.28 7.65
CA GLU A 79 15.76 -5.44 8.17
C GLU A 79 16.50 -4.10 8.39
N VAL A 80 16.07 -3.04 7.72
CA VAL A 80 16.81 -1.76 7.65
C VAL A 80 16.02 -0.55 8.11
N VAL A 81 14.70 -0.69 8.26
CA VAL A 81 13.78 0.39 8.67
C VAL A 81 12.83 -0.14 9.72
N ASP A 82 12.67 0.59 10.82
CA ASP A 82 11.56 0.35 11.74
C ASP A 82 10.26 0.87 11.09
N VAL A 83 9.61 -0.04 10.33
CA VAL A 83 8.34 0.28 9.65
C VAL A 83 7.20 0.51 10.64
N THR A 84 7.33 0.06 11.89
CA THR A 84 6.29 0.18 12.92
C THR A 84 6.40 1.46 13.74
N ALA A 85 7.44 2.26 13.53
CA ALA A 85 7.63 3.51 14.27
C ALA A 85 6.36 4.38 14.25
N GLY A 86 5.78 4.62 15.43
CA GLY A 86 4.56 5.39 15.62
C GLY A 86 3.25 4.71 15.17
N LEU A 87 3.27 3.45 14.71
CA LEU A 87 2.05 2.72 14.34
C LEU A 87 1.11 2.61 15.55
N LYS A 88 -0.14 3.01 15.36
CA LYS A 88 -1.16 2.93 16.41
C LYS A 88 -1.55 1.50 16.73
N GLU A 89 -1.91 1.26 17.97
CA GLU A 89 -2.43 -0.04 18.42
C GLU A 89 -3.66 -0.46 17.59
N GLY A 90 -3.74 -1.75 17.28
CA GLY A 90 -4.76 -2.31 16.38
C GLY A 90 -4.53 -2.01 14.90
N GLY A 91 -3.42 -1.33 14.57
CA GLY A 91 -3.05 -1.02 13.19
C GLY A 91 -2.69 -2.27 12.38
N TRP A 92 -3.00 -2.24 11.09
CA TRP A 92 -2.59 -3.29 10.16
C TRP A 92 -1.21 -3.02 9.56
N ILE A 93 -0.43 -4.08 9.45
CA ILE A 93 0.81 -4.16 8.70
C ILE A 93 0.57 -5.08 7.51
N VAL A 94 0.38 -4.52 6.31
CA VAL A 94 0.16 -5.29 5.08
C VAL A 94 1.47 -5.42 4.33
N ILE A 95 1.98 -6.65 4.18
CA ILE A 95 3.32 -6.92 3.66
C ILE A 95 3.23 -7.70 2.36
N ASN A 96 3.98 -7.25 1.35
CA ASN A 96 4.23 -8.05 0.16
C ASN A 96 5.22 -9.16 0.51
N SER A 97 4.73 -10.36 0.80
CA SER A 97 5.56 -11.52 1.12
C SER A 97 4.89 -12.83 0.71
N VAL A 98 5.72 -13.83 0.43
CA VAL A 98 5.31 -15.24 0.27
C VAL A 98 5.11 -15.92 1.62
N ASP A 99 5.74 -15.39 2.68
CA ASP A 99 5.65 -15.95 4.02
C ASP A 99 4.30 -15.60 4.65
N PRO A 100 3.73 -16.49 5.46
CA PRO A 100 2.48 -16.23 6.15
C PRO A 100 2.65 -15.18 7.27
N PRO A 101 1.55 -14.56 7.75
CA PRO A 101 1.60 -13.50 8.79
C PRO A 101 2.36 -13.91 10.04
N GLU A 102 2.27 -15.17 10.45
CA GLU A 102 2.89 -15.74 11.66
C GLU A 102 4.43 -15.81 11.56
N ALA A 103 4.98 -15.69 10.37
CA ALA A 103 6.43 -15.64 10.16
C ALA A 103 7.07 -14.32 10.59
N PHE A 104 6.25 -13.30 10.87
CA PHE A 104 6.70 -11.96 11.24
C PHE A 104 6.52 -11.73 12.74
N ASP A 105 7.63 -11.49 13.44
CA ASP A 105 7.66 -11.24 14.89
C ASP A 105 7.37 -9.75 15.18
N PHE A 106 6.09 -9.36 15.08
CA PHE A 106 5.62 -8.05 15.50
C PHE A 106 4.89 -8.15 16.85
N PRO A 107 4.88 -7.08 17.67
CA PRO A 107 4.09 -7.05 18.90
C PRO A 107 2.60 -7.35 18.67
N ASP A 108 1.97 -8.13 19.57
CA ASP A 108 0.56 -8.55 19.51
C ASP A 108 -0.46 -7.39 19.38
N LYS A 109 -0.04 -6.19 19.72
CA LYS A 109 -0.88 -4.98 19.54
C LYS A 109 -1.09 -4.59 18.08
N TYR A 110 -0.37 -5.20 17.14
CA TYR A 110 -0.51 -4.98 15.70
C TYR A 110 -1.14 -6.20 15.03
N ARG A 111 -1.76 -5.97 13.90
CA ARG A 111 -2.32 -7.01 13.04
C ARG A 111 -1.45 -7.14 11.81
N VAL A 112 -1.11 -8.36 11.43
CA VAL A 112 -0.27 -8.61 10.25
C VAL A 112 -1.11 -9.26 9.17
N ALA A 113 -0.89 -8.84 7.93
CA ALA A 113 -1.45 -9.48 6.75
C ALA A 113 -0.38 -9.57 5.67
N THR A 114 -0.37 -10.66 4.93
CA THR A 114 0.59 -10.90 3.85
C THR A 114 -0.09 -11.23 2.54
N VAL A 115 0.54 -10.86 1.45
CA VAL A 115 0.13 -11.22 0.09
C VAL A 115 1.34 -11.33 -0.81
N ASP A 116 1.47 -12.41 -1.58
CA ASP A 116 2.53 -12.53 -2.58
C ASP A 116 2.20 -11.72 -3.85
N ALA A 117 2.32 -10.40 -3.71
CA ALA A 117 2.09 -9.48 -4.81
C ALA A 117 3.14 -9.62 -5.92
N ASN A 118 4.32 -10.18 -5.63
CA ASN A 118 5.34 -10.45 -6.64
C ASN A 118 4.89 -11.53 -7.62
N THR A 119 4.41 -12.67 -7.12
CA THR A 119 3.89 -13.76 -7.97
C THR A 119 2.66 -13.29 -8.75
N ILE A 120 1.75 -12.55 -8.11
CA ILE A 120 0.60 -11.95 -8.81
C ILE A 120 1.07 -11.03 -9.94
N ALA A 121 1.99 -10.09 -9.66
CA ALA A 121 2.50 -9.16 -10.66
C ALA A 121 3.21 -9.89 -11.83
N MET A 122 3.99 -10.93 -11.55
CA MET A 122 4.64 -11.75 -12.57
C MET A 122 3.62 -12.48 -13.44
N LYS A 123 2.56 -13.06 -12.87
CA LYS A 123 1.45 -13.72 -13.58
C LYS A 123 0.81 -12.79 -14.61
N TYR A 124 0.55 -11.55 -14.24
CA TYR A 124 -0.03 -10.52 -15.12
C TYR A 124 1.02 -9.73 -15.91
N ARG A 125 2.31 -10.11 -15.83
CA ARG A 125 3.41 -9.44 -16.53
C ARG A 125 3.47 -7.94 -16.25
N LEU A 126 3.30 -7.56 -14.98
CA LEU A 126 3.40 -6.19 -14.51
C LEU A 126 4.85 -5.89 -14.13
N GLY A 127 5.54 -5.17 -15.00
CA GLY A 127 6.96 -4.90 -14.87
C GLY A 127 7.86 -6.04 -15.34
N PRO A 128 9.19 -5.85 -15.29
CA PRO A 128 10.17 -6.88 -15.64
C PRO A 128 10.23 -7.96 -14.56
N ARG A 129 10.63 -9.19 -14.93
CA ARG A 129 10.69 -10.33 -14.00
C ARG A 129 11.56 -10.13 -12.77
N ASN A 130 12.64 -9.37 -12.90
CA ASN A 130 13.56 -9.05 -11.80
C ASN A 130 13.15 -7.84 -10.96
N ALA A 131 12.06 -7.15 -11.33
CA ALA A 131 11.49 -6.03 -10.60
C ALA A 131 9.99 -5.91 -10.90
N PRO A 132 9.16 -6.87 -10.42
CA PRO A 132 7.72 -6.83 -10.63
C PRO A 132 7.11 -5.58 -9.97
N ILE A 133 6.08 -5.02 -10.61
CA ILE A 133 5.38 -3.84 -10.13
C ILE A 133 4.20 -4.30 -9.26
N VAL A 134 4.34 -4.16 -7.95
CA VAL A 134 3.39 -4.67 -6.94
C VAL A 134 2.47 -3.62 -6.35
N ASN A 135 2.71 -2.36 -6.67
CA ASN A 135 2.07 -1.20 -6.04
C ASN A 135 0.54 -1.15 -6.21
N THR A 136 0.01 -1.70 -7.29
CA THR A 136 -1.45 -1.79 -7.50
C THR A 136 -2.03 -3.03 -6.80
N ALA A 137 -1.39 -4.19 -6.92
CA ALA A 137 -1.87 -5.43 -6.32
C ALA A 137 -2.04 -5.31 -4.80
N ILE A 138 -1.07 -4.72 -4.08
CA ILE A 138 -1.14 -4.57 -2.62
C ILE A 138 -2.33 -3.72 -2.15
N LEU A 139 -2.85 -2.83 -2.99
CA LEU A 139 -4.05 -2.04 -2.67
C LEU A 139 -5.30 -2.92 -2.59
N GLY A 140 -5.36 -4.01 -3.35
CA GLY A 140 -6.41 -5.02 -3.23
C GLY A 140 -6.39 -5.70 -1.86
N ALA A 141 -5.22 -6.16 -1.43
CA ALA A 141 -5.02 -6.72 -0.10
C ALA A 141 -5.38 -5.71 1.01
N PHE A 142 -4.92 -4.48 0.88
CA PHE A 142 -5.22 -3.40 1.83
C PHE A 142 -6.73 -3.12 1.93
N SER A 143 -7.43 -3.06 0.80
CA SER A 143 -8.89 -2.90 0.75
C SER A 143 -9.60 -4.02 1.53
N ARG A 144 -9.21 -5.29 1.30
CA ARG A 144 -9.81 -6.46 1.96
C ARG A 144 -9.66 -6.42 3.46
N ILE A 145 -8.43 -6.16 3.93
CA ILE A 145 -8.07 -6.27 5.34
C ILE A 145 -8.59 -5.10 6.16
N THR A 146 -8.57 -3.89 5.60
CA THR A 146 -8.94 -2.68 6.37
C THR A 146 -10.39 -2.26 6.21
N GLY A 147 -11.01 -2.55 5.06
CA GLY A 147 -12.34 -2.07 4.73
C GLY A 147 -12.45 -0.53 4.58
N ILE A 148 -11.33 0.19 4.59
CA ILE A 148 -11.30 1.66 4.52
C ILE A 148 -11.75 2.16 3.15
N VAL A 149 -11.49 1.37 2.10
CA VAL A 149 -11.84 1.64 0.71
C VAL A 149 -12.47 0.40 0.08
N GLN A 150 -13.51 0.59 -0.72
CA GLN A 150 -14.17 -0.50 -1.43
C GLN A 150 -13.32 -1.02 -2.59
N LEU A 151 -13.33 -2.33 -2.83
CA LEU A 151 -12.63 -2.94 -3.96
C LEU A 151 -13.01 -2.30 -5.31
N GLY A 152 -14.30 -2.01 -5.51
CA GLY A 152 -14.79 -1.34 -6.73
C GLY A 152 -14.12 0.00 -6.97
N SER A 153 -13.99 0.81 -5.93
CA SER A 153 -13.34 2.13 -6.01
C SER A 153 -11.84 2.01 -6.32
N VAL A 154 -11.15 1.00 -5.75
CA VAL A 154 -9.74 0.71 -6.07
C VAL A 154 -9.61 0.30 -7.53
N VAL A 155 -10.47 -0.58 -8.02
CA VAL A 155 -10.47 -1.04 -9.42
C VAL A 155 -10.66 0.12 -10.40
N GLU A 156 -11.61 1.01 -10.14
CA GLU A 156 -11.85 2.18 -10.98
C GLU A 156 -10.64 3.15 -10.95
N ALA A 157 -10.08 3.42 -9.78
CA ALA A 157 -8.93 4.29 -9.63
C ALA A 157 -7.68 3.73 -10.34
N VAL A 158 -7.45 2.42 -10.26
CA VAL A 158 -6.36 1.73 -10.98
C VAL A 158 -6.57 1.86 -12.48
N ARG A 159 -7.76 1.53 -13.00
CA ARG A 159 -8.07 1.63 -14.43
C ARG A 159 -7.86 3.04 -14.98
N ALA A 160 -8.24 4.05 -14.22
CA ALA A 160 -8.11 5.46 -14.62
C ALA A 160 -6.68 6.01 -14.48
N SER A 161 -5.84 5.42 -13.62
CA SER A 161 -4.52 5.96 -13.28
C SER A 161 -3.36 5.25 -13.95
N VAL A 162 -3.52 3.98 -14.31
CA VAL A 162 -2.44 3.16 -14.86
C VAL A 162 -2.48 3.17 -16.39
N PRO A 163 -1.48 3.79 -17.05
CA PRO A 163 -1.50 3.94 -18.50
C PRO A 163 -1.14 2.67 -19.26
N ILE A 164 -0.45 1.73 -18.61
CA ILE A 164 0.03 0.49 -19.24
C ILE A 164 -0.65 -0.70 -18.60
N LYS A 165 -1.32 -1.54 -19.41
CA LYS A 165 -2.03 -2.74 -18.97
C LYS A 165 -3.03 -2.48 -17.82
N PRO A 166 -3.95 -1.53 -17.95
CA PRO A 166 -4.90 -1.23 -16.87
C PRO A 166 -5.73 -2.45 -16.45
N ASP A 167 -6.16 -3.28 -17.39
CA ASP A 167 -6.97 -4.47 -17.07
C ASP A 167 -6.17 -5.57 -16.36
N ASP A 168 -4.89 -5.77 -16.72
CA ASP A 168 -3.99 -6.69 -16.01
C ASP A 168 -3.74 -6.21 -14.57
N ASN A 169 -3.57 -4.90 -14.37
CA ASN A 169 -3.45 -4.31 -13.03
C ASN A 169 -4.75 -4.47 -12.21
N VAL A 170 -5.91 -4.30 -12.82
CA VAL A 170 -7.21 -4.56 -12.18
C VAL A 170 -7.34 -6.03 -11.78
N ALA A 171 -6.91 -6.95 -12.64
CA ALA A 171 -6.92 -8.38 -12.33
C ALA A 171 -6.00 -8.69 -11.13
N ALA A 172 -4.80 -8.09 -11.11
CA ALA A 172 -3.87 -8.23 -9.99
C ALA A 172 -4.44 -7.70 -8.66
N VAL A 173 -5.13 -6.56 -8.68
CA VAL A 173 -5.82 -6.01 -7.49
C VAL A 173 -6.87 -6.99 -6.97
N LYS A 174 -7.72 -7.53 -7.85
CA LYS A 174 -8.77 -8.49 -7.47
C LYS A 174 -8.18 -9.77 -6.90
N GLU A 175 -7.13 -10.30 -7.52
CA GLU A 175 -6.48 -11.53 -7.05
C GLU A 175 -5.82 -11.30 -5.68
N ALA A 176 -5.14 -10.19 -5.47
CA ALA A 176 -4.56 -9.85 -4.17
C ALA A 176 -5.62 -9.66 -3.08
N TYR A 177 -6.79 -9.12 -3.43
CA TYR A 177 -7.94 -9.01 -2.53
C TYR A 177 -8.41 -10.38 -2.04
N GLU A 178 -8.45 -11.40 -2.91
CA GLU A 178 -8.90 -12.75 -2.57
C GLU A 178 -7.82 -13.58 -1.84
N LEU A 179 -6.53 -13.36 -2.15
CA LEU A 179 -5.44 -14.20 -1.66
C LEU A 179 -4.73 -13.67 -0.40
N VAL A 180 -5.05 -12.47 0.06
CA VAL A 180 -4.42 -11.93 1.27
C VAL A 180 -4.74 -12.79 2.49
N ALA A 181 -3.68 -13.15 3.24
CA ALA A 181 -3.75 -13.89 4.49
C ALA A 181 -3.63 -12.94 5.70
N SER A 182 -4.31 -13.27 6.82
CA SER A 182 -4.28 -12.48 8.07
C SER A 182 -4.61 -13.34 9.28
#